data_50fda1b396d5c07476338ad7161a043e
#
_entry.id   50fda1b396d5c07476338ad7161a043e
#
_cell.length_a   1.000
_cell.length_b   1.000
_cell.length_c   1.000
_cell.angle_alpha   90.00
_cell.angle_beta   90.00
_cell.angle_gamma   90.00
#
_symmetry.space_group_name_H-M   'P 1'
#
loop_
_entity.id
_entity.type
_entity.pdbx_description
1 polymer ?
#
loop_
_entity_poly.entity_id
_entity_poly.type
_entity_poly.pdbx_seq_one_letter_code
_entity_poly.pdbx_strand_id
1 'polypeptide(L)'
;MFRIKKITRTAVILLFAATLVYAGWAIWPEDQQEVELAAVKRGVVEATVVNTRAGTVKPCRRSRLSPAAGGQIISLPAREGDRVVPGQVLLKLWNTDLEAQYELAKQQHITAKNRKQEACILAKNAEREFRRTQQLVTKGFVSPQHADDTRAAAESRQAACAAAAADVSRAQAQISVISANLERTVLVAPFAGIIAQVTGELGEYVTPSPQGIPTPPAIDLIDDSCLYVSAPMDEVDAPKIQVGQPARITLDAITQKTFAGKVRRIAPYVTEIEKQARTVEVEAEFIDLDTNIMLLVGYSADVEVITQRHEAVLRIPTRVIRQGNKVLVVGTDNRLEERKLITGLANWVYTEILEGLSEGDQVLLEADDGTVTAGTRIIAKPLQP
;
A
#
# COMPACT_ATOMS: atom_id res chain seq x y z
N MET A 1 -33.17 31.59 99.69
CA MET A 1 -32.58 30.29 99.32
C MET A 1 -33.23 29.64 98.09
N PHE A 2 -34.02 30.35 97.28
CA PHE A 2 -34.82 29.79 96.16
C PHE A 2 -34.26 30.13 94.76
N ARG A 3 -33.32 31.03 94.62
CA ARG A 3 -32.76 31.49 93.30
C ARG A 3 -31.58 30.63 92.77
N ILE A 4 -30.78 30.04 93.66
CA ILE A 4 -29.59 29.27 93.29
C ILE A 4 -29.93 27.93 92.67
N LYS A 5 -31.01 27.24 93.09
CA LYS A 5 -31.45 25.93 92.53
C LYS A 5 -32.02 26.01 91.14
N LYS A 6 -32.47 27.16 90.62
CA LYS A 6 -32.92 27.36 89.23
C LYS A 6 -31.74 27.50 88.26
N ILE A 7 -30.69 28.20 88.67
CA ILE A 7 -29.51 28.46 87.86
C ILE A 7 -28.73 27.15 87.60
N THR A 8 -28.56 26.28 88.60
CA THR A 8 -27.90 25.01 88.49
C THR A 8 -28.66 24.02 87.60
N ARG A 9 -30.00 24.02 87.64
CA ARG A 9 -30.84 23.20 86.74
C ARG A 9 -30.79 23.63 85.30
N THR A 10 -30.73 24.92 84.97
CA THR A 10 -30.64 25.44 83.64
C THR A 10 -29.19 25.20 83.04
N ALA A 11 -28.16 25.29 83.91
CA ALA A 11 -26.77 24.98 83.45
C ALA A 11 -26.61 23.50 83.13
N VAL A 12 -27.18 22.57 83.89
CA VAL A 12 -27.18 21.14 83.67
C VAL A 12 -27.94 20.74 82.39
N ILE A 13 -29.09 21.38 82.11
CA ILE A 13 -29.86 21.16 80.89
C ILE A 13 -29.12 21.65 79.66
N LEU A 14 -28.46 22.82 79.74
CA LEU A 14 -27.63 23.35 78.67
C LEU A 14 -26.39 22.45 78.36
N LEU A 15 -25.78 21.92 79.42
CA LEU A 15 -24.65 20.97 79.28
C LEU A 15 -25.09 19.66 78.64
N PHE A 16 -26.28 19.14 79.03
CA PHE A 16 -26.85 17.94 78.43
C PHE A 16 -27.34 18.15 77.01
N ALA A 17 -27.86 19.33 76.67
CA ALA A 17 -28.19 19.72 75.29
C ALA A 17 -26.96 19.87 74.46
N ALA A 18 -25.90 20.46 74.98
CA ALA A 18 -24.61 20.61 74.27
C ALA A 18 -23.95 19.23 73.99
N THR A 19 -24.01 18.29 74.97
CA THR A 19 -23.47 16.91 74.73
C THR A 19 -24.33 16.11 73.75
N LEU A 20 -25.64 16.31 73.70
CA LEU A 20 -26.51 15.67 72.69
C LEU A 20 -26.28 16.24 71.31
N VAL A 21 -26.09 17.56 71.20
CA VAL A 21 -25.74 18.20 69.92
C VAL A 21 -24.36 17.74 69.45
N TYR A 22 -23.38 17.67 70.38
CA TYR A 22 -22.04 17.15 70.04
C TYR A 22 -22.06 15.68 69.66
N ALA A 23 -22.83 14.82 70.38
CA ALA A 23 -23.04 13.43 70.05
C ALA A 23 -23.77 13.24 68.70
N GLY A 24 -24.79 14.07 68.43
CA GLY A 24 -25.47 14.10 67.10
C GLY A 24 -24.57 14.51 65.98
N TRP A 25 -23.69 15.49 66.21
CA TRP A 25 -22.72 15.93 65.22
C TRP A 25 -21.60 14.88 65.00
N ALA A 26 -21.15 14.16 66.04
CA ALA A 26 -20.17 13.11 65.98
C ALA A 26 -20.70 11.80 65.35
N ILE A 27 -22.01 11.58 65.31
CA ILE A 27 -22.69 10.41 64.74
C ILE A 27 -23.27 10.72 63.34
N TRP A 28 -23.12 11.97 62.85
CA TRP A 28 -23.61 12.29 61.50
C TRP A 28 -22.90 11.34 60.50
N PRO A 29 -23.68 10.55 59.71
CA PRO A 29 -23.05 9.67 58.75
C PRO A 29 -22.25 10.52 57.75
N GLU A 30 -20.95 10.29 57.65
CA GLU A 30 -20.15 10.84 56.55
C GLU A 30 -20.82 10.42 55.23
N ASP A 31 -21.05 11.40 54.36
CA ASP A 31 -21.69 11.19 53.05
C ASP A 31 -20.78 10.26 52.23
N GLN A 32 -21.21 8.99 52.11
CA GLN A 32 -20.46 7.97 51.41
C GLN A 32 -20.87 8.00 49.95
N GLN A 33 -19.97 8.34 49.05
CA GLN A 33 -20.24 8.37 47.62
C GLN A 33 -19.98 7.00 46.98
N GLU A 34 -20.96 6.50 46.22
CA GLU A 34 -20.79 5.34 45.38
C GLU A 34 -19.96 5.71 44.14
N VAL A 35 -18.85 5.03 43.91
CA VAL A 35 -17.92 5.32 42.82
C VAL A 35 -17.52 4.06 42.08
N GLU A 36 -17.26 4.20 40.79
CA GLU A 36 -16.67 3.13 39.99
C GLU A 36 -15.17 3.11 40.16
N LEU A 37 -14.60 1.92 40.32
CA LEU A 37 -13.16 1.70 40.54
C LEU A 37 -12.57 0.85 39.45
N ALA A 38 -11.35 1.17 39.01
CA ALA A 38 -10.53 0.33 38.14
C ALA A 38 -9.34 -0.25 38.93
N ALA A 39 -9.11 -1.54 38.79
CA ALA A 39 -7.94 -2.17 39.39
C ALA A 39 -6.71 -1.96 38.50
N VAL A 40 -5.58 -1.63 39.13
CA VAL A 40 -4.27 -1.60 38.49
C VAL A 40 -3.87 -3.04 38.13
N LYS A 41 -3.68 -3.31 36.85
CA LYS A 41 -3.36 -4.66 36.35
C LYS A 41 -2.18 -4.61 35.39
N ARG A 42 -1.47 -5.72 35.29
CA ARG A 42 -0.48 -5.86 34.23
C ARG A 42 -1.15 -6.15 32.90
N GLY A 43 -0.59 -5.57 31.85
CA GLY A 43 -1.10 -5.79 30.51
C GLY A 43 -0.24 -5.10 29.44
N VAL A 44 -0.73 -5.12 28.21
CA VAL A 44 -0.05 -4.50 27.07
C VAL A 44 -0.47 -3.04 27.00
N VAL A 45 0.51 -2.14 26.78
CA VAL A 45 0.29 -0.75 26.41
C VAL A 45 1.02 -0.51 25.09
N GLU A 46 0.32 0.06 24.13
CA GLU A 46 0.83 0.33 22.77
C GLU A 46 0.72 1.84 22.49
N ALA A 47 1.76 2.41 21.93
CA ALA A 47 1.65 3.71 21.28
C ALA A 47 1.32 3.46 19.81
N THR A 48 0.30 4.14 19.33
CA THR A 48 -0.18 3.98 17.97
C THR A 48 -0.28 5.32 17.26
N VAL A 49 -0.11 5.29 15.94
CA VAL A 49 -0.38 6.40 15.04
C VAL A 49 -1.46 5.96 14.08
N VAL A 50 -2.50 6.76 13.96
CA VAL A 50 -3.66 6.49 13.09
C VAL A 50 -3.68 7.49 11.95
N ASN A 51 -4.18 7.08 10.78
CA ASN A 51 -4.36 7.96 9.64
C ASN A 51 -5.34 9.12 9.96
N THR A 52 -5.06 10.28 9.39
CA THR A 52 -5.86 11.50 9.59
C THR A 52 -7.14 11.54 8.74
N ARG A 53 -7.16 10.80 7.65
CA ARG A 53 -8.29 10.63 6.73
C ARG A 53 -8.31 9.19 6.27
N ALA A 54 -9.48 8.69 5.87
CA ALA A 54 -9.61 7.34 5.35
C ALA A 54 -8.57 7.06 4.26
N GLY A 55 -7.81 6.01 4.46
CA GLY A 55 -6.92 5.44 3.46
C GLY A 55 -7.72 4.70 2.39
N THR A 56 -7.02 4.17 1.40
CA THR A 56 -7.65 3.46 0.29
C THR A 56 -6.91 2.17 0.00
N VAL A 57 -7.65 1.09 -0.22
CA VAL A 57 -7.10 -0.18 -0.71
C VAL A 57 -6.65 -0.02 -2.15
N LYS A 58 -5.37 -0.26 -2.41
CA LYS A 58 -4.74 -0.17 -3.73
C LYS A 58 -4.14 -1.51 -4.14
N PRO A 59 -4.10 -1.81 -5.45
CA PRO A 59 -3.41 -2.99 -5.96
C PRO A 59 -1.90 -2.71 -6.06
N CYS A 60 -1.07 -3.74 -5.92
CA CYS A 60 0.38 -3.60 -6.12
C CYS A 60 0.73 -3.17 -7.53
N ARG A 61 -0.06 -3.60 -8.52
CA ARG A 61 0.10 -3.22 -9.92
C ARG A 61 -1.26 -2.84 -10.50
N ARG A 62 -1.30 -1.70 -11.16
CA ARG A 62 -2.43 -1.24 -11.98
C ARG A 62 -1.88 -0.64 -13.25
N SER A 63 -2.41 -1.04 -14.38
CA SER A 63 -1.99 -0.51 -15.67
C SER A 63 -3.19 -0.01 -16.46
N ARG A 64 -3.15 1.28 -16.79
CA ARG A 64 -4.11 1.92 -17.66
C ARG A 64 -3.57 1.79 -19.08
N LEU A 65 -4.10 0.82 -19.81
CA LEU A 65 -3.61 0.40 -21.11
C LEU A 65 -4.32 1.16 -22.23
N SER A 66 -3.53 1.72 -23.14
CA SER A 66 -4.00 2.29 -24.41
C SER A 66 -3.17 1.70 -25.53
N PRO A 67 -3.75 1.48 -26.73
CA PRO A 67 -2.99 1.00 -27.88
C PRO A 67 -1.94 2.04 -28.30
N ALA A 68 -0.79 1.55 -28.76
CA ALA A 68 0.32 2.41 -29.19
C ALA A 68 0.07 3.06 -30.58
N ALA A 69 -0.94 2.60 -31.32
CA ALA A 69 -1.40 3.18 -32.58
C ALA A 69 -2.88 3.55 -32.47
N GLY A 70 -3.33 4.56 -33.23
CA GLY A 70 -4.74 4.86 -33.37
C GLY A 70 -5.38 3.97 -34.44
N GLY A 71 -6.66 3.62 -34.24
CA GLY A 71 -7.40 2.80 -35.19
C GLY A 71 -8.78 2.42 -34.71
N GLN A 72 -9.57 1.81 -35.59
CA GLN A 72 -10.88 1.28 -35.28
C GLN A 72 -10.76 -0.10 -34.59
N ILE A 73 -11.50 -0.33 -33.53
CA ILE A 73 -11.55 -1.61 -32.82
C ILE A 73 -12.30 -2.64 -33.70
N ILE A 74 -11.60 -3.70 -34.09
CA ILE A 74 -12.19 -4.83 -34.84
C ILE A 74 -12.41 -6.08 -33.98
N SER A 75 -11.76 -6.15 -32.83
CA SER A 75 -11.92 -7.26 -31.88
C SER A 75 -11.68 -6.76 -30.47
N LEU A 76 -12.62 -7.07 -29.57
CA LEU A 76 -12.58 -6.71 -28.15
C LEU A 76 -13.02 -7.94 -27.34
N PRO A 77 -12.15 -8.95 -27.21
CA PRO A 77 -12.49 -10.15 -26.43
C PRO A 77 -12.54 -9.89 -24.92
N ALA A 78 -11.88 -8.84 -24.44
CA ALA A 78 -11.80 -8.47 -23.04
C ALA A 78 -13.10 -7.82 -22.55
N ARG A 79 -13.61 -8.27 -21.39
CA ARG A 79 -14.78 -7.70 -20.71
C ARG A 79 -14.43 -7.29 -19.29
N GLU A 80 -15.17 -6.34 -18.76
CA GLU A 80 -15.04 -5.95 -17.35
C GLU A 80 -15.32 -7.16 -16.44
N GLY A 81 -14.45 -7.34 -15.44
CA GLY A 81 -14.48 -8.49 -14.53
C GLY A 81 -13.74 -9.74 -15.01
N ASP A 82 -13.29 -9.79 -16.28
CA ASP A 82 -12.57 -10.97 -16.78
C ASP A 82 -11.18 -11.09 -16.14
N ARG A 83 -10.77 -12.31 -15.80
CA ARG A 83 -9.38 -12.65 -15.44
C ARG A 83 -8.57 -12.91 -16.69
N VAL A 84 -7.40 -12.26 -16.76
CA VAL A 84 -6.48 -12.38 -17.90
C VAL A 84 -5.10 -12.85 -17.46
N VAL A 85 -4.39 -13.48 -18.41
CA VAL A 85 -3.01 -13.92 -18.23
C VAL A 85 -2.04 -13.05 -19.06
N PRO A 86 -0.74 -12.98 -18.71
CA PRO A 86 0.23 -12.22 -19.49
C PRO A 86 0.26 -12.63 -20.95
N GLY A 87 0.28 -11.67 -21.87
CA GLY A 87 0.27 -11.89 -23.32
C GLY A 87 -1.12 -12.16 -23.91
N GLN A 88 -2.17 -12.29 -23.12
CA GLN A 88 -3.52 -12.43 -23.64
C GLN A 88 -3.95 -11.19 -24.40
N VAL A 89 -4.52 -11.38 -25.59
CA VAL A 89 -5.03 -10.29 -26.43
C VAL A 89 -6.28 -9.70 -25.78
N LEU A 90 -6.26 -8.39 -25.56
CA LEU A 90 -7.34 -7.64 -24.95
C LEU A 90 -8.15 -6.85 -25.99
N LEU A 91 -7.47 -6.32 -26.99
CA LEU A 91 -8.06 -5.51 -28.05
C LEU A 91 -7.22 -5.64 -29.30
N LYS A 92 -7.86 -5.66 -30.48
CA LYS A 92 -7.19 -5.60 -31.80
C LYS A 92 -7.81 -4.46 -32.61
N LEU A 93 -6.94 -3.61 -33.16
CA LEU A 93 -7.31 -2.55 -34.08
C LEU A 93 -7.33 -3.07 -35.52
N TRP A 94 -8.02 -2.37 -36.39
CA TRP A 94 -7.98 -2.61 -37.82
C TRP A 94 -6.57 -2.46 -38.37
N ASN A 95 -6.06 -3.49 -39.01
CA ASN A 95 -4.66 -3.58 -39.45
C ASN A 95 -4.49 -4.39 -40.74
N THR A 96 -5.55 -4.57 -41.52
CA THR A 96 -5.54 -5.37 -42.75
C THR A 96 -4.53 -4.85 -43.77
N ASP A 97 -4.31 -3.56 -43.83
CA ASP A 97 -3.30 -2.92 -44.67
C ASP A 97 -1.87 -3.29 -44.24
N LEU A 98 -1.61 -3.31 -42.92
CA LEU A 98 -0.30 -3.71 -42.39
C LEU A 98 -0.07 -5.20 -42.55
N GLU A 99 -1.10 -6.06 -42.45
CA GLU A 99 -1.01 -7.50 -42.70
C GLU A 99 -0.66 -7.73 -44.19
N ALA A 100 -1.26 -6.99 -45.13
CA ALA A 100 -0.91 -7.06 -46.55
C ALA A 100 0.51 -6.60 -46.82
N GLN A 101 0.97 -5.50 -46.18
CA GLN A 101 2.38 -5.02 -46.28
C GLN A 101 3.37 -6.05 -45.73
N TYR A 102 3.02 -6.72 -44.63
CA TYR A 102 3.86 -7.76 -44.04
C TYR A 102 4.04 -8.96 -45.00
N GLU A 103 2.96 -9.42 -45.59
CA GLU A 103 3.03 -10.49 -46.58
C GLU A 103 3.85 -10.06 -47.83
N LEU A 104 3.69 -8.82 -48.31
CA LEU A 104 4.53 -8.30 -49.42
C LEU A 104 6.01 -8.31 -49.06
N ALA A 105 6.37 -7.85 -47.85
CA ALA A 105 7.77 -7.84 -47.40
C ALA A 105 8.34 -9.25 -47.25
N LYS A 106 7.55 -10.24 -46.83
CA LYS A 106 7.94 -11.65 -46.82
C LYS A 106 8.28 -12.16 -48.21
N GLN A 107 7.46 -11.85 -49.21
CA GLN A 107 7.73 -12.25 -50.60
C GLN A 107 8.98 -11.57 -51.17
N GLN A 108 9.21 -10.30 -50.81
CA GLN A 108 10.45 -9.60 -51.18
C GLN A 108 11.69 -10.23 -50.54
N HIS A 109 11.62 -10.65 -49.30
CA HIS A 109 12.72 -11.36 -48.63
C HIS A 109 12.99 -12.72 -49.28
N ILE A 110 11.97 -13.48 -49.65
CA ILE A 110 12.12 -14.76 -50.37
C ILE A 110 12.81 -14.51 -51.73
N THR A 111 12.39 -13.48 -52.47
CA THR A 111 13.00 -13.10 -53.74
C THR A 111 14.49 -12.72 -53.58
N ALA A 112 14.81 -11.92 -52.54
CA ALA A 112 16.20 -11.56 -52.22
C ALA A 112 17.06 -12.81 -51.89
N LYS A 113 16.52 -13.77 -51.14
CA LYS A 113 17.17 -15.05 -50.84
C LYS A 113 17.49 -15.84 -52.11
N ASN A 114 16.55 -15.93 -53.03
CA ASN A 114 16.77 -16.66 -54.30
C ASN A 114 17.85 -15.97 -55.16
N ARG A 115 17.82 -14.63 -55.26
CA ARG A 115 18.88 -13.85 -55.94
C ARG A 115 20.25 -14.02 -55.32
N LYS A 116 20.34 -14.02 -53.98
CA LYS A 116 21.58 -14.31 -53.26
C LYS A 116 22.08 -15.70 -53.61
N GLN A 117 21.22 -16.71 -53.60
CA GLN A 117 21.60 -18.08 -53.93
C GLN A 117 22.19 -18.17 -55.34
N GLU A 118 21.55 -17.55 -56.35
CA GLU A 118 22.02 -17.47 -57.71
C GLU A 118 23.41 -16.81 -57.80
N ALA A 119 23.55 -15.59 -57.27
CA ALA A 119 24.80 -14.82 -57.29
C ALA A 119 25.95 -15.58 -56.60
N CYS A 120 25.68 -16.25 -55.48
CA CYS A 120 26.69 -17.00 -54.75
C CYS A 120 27.09 -18.31 -55.46
N ILE A 121 26.17 -18.95 -56.23
CA ILE A 121 26.51 -20.09 -57.10
C ILE A 121 27.44 -19.63 -58.23
N LEU A 122 27.14 -18.49 -58.88
CA LEU A 122 28.00 -17.91 -59.93
C LEU A 122 29.37 -17.54 -59.36
N ALA A 123 29.43 -16.97 -58.16
CA ALA A 123 30.71 -16.64 -57.50
C ALA A 123 31.53 -17.89 -57.21
N LYS A 124 30.95 -18.96 -56.72
CA LYS A 124 31.62 -20.25 -56.49
C LYS A 124 32.10 -20.89 -57.78
N ASN A 125 31.39 -20.71 -58.89
CA ASN A 125 31.80 -21.20 -60.18
C ASN A 125 33.00 -20.43 -60.68
N ALA A 126 32.97 -19.10 -60.64
CA ALA A 126 34.08 -18.25 -61.06
C ALA A 126 35.38 -18.50 -60.25
N GLU A 127 35.22 -18.67 -58.92
CA GLU A 127 36.32 -19.02 -58.04
C GLU A 127 36.95 -20.37 -58.35
N ARG A 128 36.12 -21.38 -58.69
CA ARG A 128 36.68 -22.68 -59.17
C ARG A 128 37.42 -22.56 -60.46
N GLU A 129 36.94 -21.76 -61.41
CA GLU A 129 37.60 -21.52 -62.69
C GLU A 129 38.91 -20.79 -62.48
N PHE A 130 38.96 -19.74 -61.67
CA PHE A 130 40.20 -19.04 -61.34
C PHE A 130 41.23 -19.99 -60.72
N ARG A 131 40.85 -20.81 -59.71
CA ARG A 131 41.77 -21.79 -59.11
C ARG A 131 42.33 -22.80 -60.12
N ARG A 132 41.50 -23.27 -61.04
CA ARG A 132 41.90 -24.16 -62.11
C ARG A 132 42.90 -23.48 -63.04
N THR A 133 42.62 -22.25 -63.51
CA THR A 133 43.44 -21.45 -64.35
C THR A 133 44.80 -21.16 -63.71
N GLN A 134 44.81 -20.81 -62.43
CA GLN A 134 46.03 -20.58 -61.66
C GLN A 134 46.95 -21.80 -61.63
N GLN A 135 46.42 -23.01 -61.51
CA GLN A 135 47.16 -24.27 -61.55
C GLN A 135 47.73 -24.54 -62.97
N LEU A 136 47.07 -24.12 -64.05
CA LEU A 136 47.51 -24.28 -65.43
C LEU A 136 48.58 -23.27 -65.80
N VAL A 137 48.55 -22.04 -65.27
CA VAL A 137 49.63 -21.04 -65.45
C VAL A 137 50.93 -21.56 -64.87
N THR A 138 50.95 -22.14 -63.69
CA THR A 138 52.15 -22.68 -63.04
C THR A 138 52.79 -23.83 -63.87
N LYS A 139 52.00 -24.49 -64.71
CA LYS A 139 52.43 -25.55 -65.59
C LYS A 139 52.76 -25.06 -67.05
N GLY A 140 52.63 -23.74 -67.30
CA GLY A 140 52.88 -23.15 -68.58
C GLY A 140 51.80 -23.34 -69.65
N PHE A 141 50.62 -23.85 -69.33
CA PHE A 141 49.56 -24.15 -70.31
C PHE A 141 48.67 -22.97 -70.65
N VAL A 142 48.71 -21.88 -69.86
CA VAL A 142 47.80 -20.71 -69.95
C VAL A 142 48.63 -19.44 -69.72
N SER A 143 48.30 -18.31 -70.38
CA SER A 143 48.99 -17.02 -70.20
C SER A 143 48.68 -16.40 -68.83
N PRO A 144 49.64 -15.63 -68.26
CA PRO A 144 49.39 -14.89 -67.02
C PRO A 144 48.19 -13.93 -67.11
N GLN A 145 48.03 -13.26 -68.27
CA GLN A 145 46.92 -12.36 -68.53
C GLN A 145 45.56 -13.06 -68.37
N HIS A 146 45.39 -14.29 -68.85
CA HIS A 146 44.12 -15.05 -68.68
C HIS A 146 43.88 -15.42 -67.24
N ALA A 147 44.91 -15.65 -66.43
CA ALA A 147 44.76 -15.87 -65.00
C ALA A 147 44.30 -14.58 -64.27
N ASP A 148 44.83 -13.44 -64.64
CA ASP A 148 44.42 -12.13 -64.12
C ASP A 148 42.95 -11.82 -64.49
N ASP A 149 42.52 -12.13 -65.73
CA ASP A 149 41.14 -11.96 -66.18
C ASP A 149 40.13 -12.85 -65.33
N THR A 150 40.54 -14.13 -65.17
CA THR A 150 39.68 -15.03 -64.34
C THR A 150 39.65 -14.66 -62.87
N ARG A 151 40.74 -14.09 -62.32
CA ARG A 151 40.82 -13.54 -61.00
C ARG A 151 39.85 -12.36 -60.83
N ALA A 152 39.91 -11.39 -61.71
CA ALA A 152 39.02 -10.22 -61.70
C ALA A 152 37.57 -10.62 -61.84
N ALA A 153 37.24 -11.61 -62.66
CA ALA A 153 35.93 -12.18 -62.81
C ALA A 153 35.45 -12.85 -61.48
N ALA A 154 36.33 -13.61 -60.84
CA ALA A 154 35.99 -14.25 -59.55
C ALA A 154 35.74 -13.21 -58.43
N GLU A 155 36.59 -12.20 -58.31
CA GLU A 155 36.44 -11.09 -57.35
C GLU A 155 35.15 -10.30 -57.60
N SER A 156 34.84 -9.99 -58.87
CA SER A 156 33.59 -9.33 -59.25
C SER A 156 32.31 -10.13 -58.83
N ARG A 157 32.33 -11.46 -59.11
CA ARG A 157 31.21 -12.34 -58.72
C ARG A 157 31.11 -12.51 -57.24
N GLN A 158 32.24 -12.54 -56.54
CA GLN A 158 32.24 -12.56 -55.06
C GLN A 158 31.59 -11.28 -54.45
N ALA A 159 31.97 -10.13 -55.02
CA ALA A 159 31.34 -8.85 -54.60
C ALA A 159 29.83 -8.83 -54.87
N ALA A 160 29.37 -9.38 -56.02
CA ALA A 160 27.93 -9.50 -56.33
C ALA A 160 27.19 -10.43 -55.36
N CYS A 161 27.83 -11.57 -54.96
CA CYS A 161 27.26 -12.43 -53.91
C CYS A 161 27.16 -11.70 -52.56
N ALA A 162 28.16 -10.92 -52.16
CA ALA A 162 28.17 -10.14 -50.95
C ALA A 162 27.07 -9.05 -50.99
N ALA A 163 26.92 -8.35 -52.11
CA ALA A 163 25.84 -7.36 -52.30
C ALA A 163 24.45 -7.99 -52.22
N ALA A 164 24.23 -9.14 -52.85
CA ALA A 164 22.98 -9.88 -52.74
C ALA A 164 22.71 -10.41 -51.32
N ALA A 165 23.77 -10.72 -50.55
CA ALA A 165 23.60 -11.06 -49.13
C ALA A 165 23.16 -9.86 -48.28
N ALA A 166 23.67 -8.67 -48.56
CA ALA A 166 23.22 -7.44 -47.92
C ALA A 166 21.76 -7.10 -48.25
N ASP A 167 21.30 -7.36 -49.48
CA ASP A 167 19.90 -7.20 -49.87
C ASP A 167 18.97 -8.11 -49.07
N VAL A 168 19.36 -9.35 -48.76
CA VAL A 168 18.57 -10.24 -47.86
C VAL A 168 18.46 -9.65 -46.48
N SER A 169 19.56 -9.10 -45.93
CA SER A 169 19.55 -8.46 -44.62
C SER A 169 18.64 -7.23 -44.60
N ARG A 170 18.65 -6.41 -45.65
CA ARG A 170 17.79 -5.26 -45.84
C ARG A 170 16.32 -5.66 -45.89
N ALA A 171 15.95 -6.70 -46.66
CA ALA A 171 14.61 -7.22 -46.76
C ALA A 171 14.10 -7.83 -45.41
N GLN A 172 15.00 -8.46 -44.64
CA GLN A 172 14.69 -8.94 -43.30
C GLN A 172 14.40 -7.78 -42.34
N ALA A 173 15.19 -6.72 -42.38
CA ALA A 173 14.95 -5.52 -41.56
C ALA A 173 13.60 -4.87 -41.90
N GLN A 174 13.20 -4.87 -43.19
CA GLN A 174 11.86 -4.36 -43.58
C GLN A 174 10.73 -5.18 -42.98
N ILE A 175 10.83 -6.52 -42.89
CA ILE A 175 9.87 -7.38 -42.21
C ILE A 175 9.79 -6.97 -40.74
N SER A 176 10.91 -6.76 -40.05
CA SER A 176 10.93 -6.37 -38.65
C SER A 176 10.25 -5.04 -38.38
N VAL A 177 10.40 -4.05 -39.26
CA VAL A 177 9.71 -2.75 -39.14
C VAL A 177 8.21 -2.93 -39.24
N ILE A 178 7.72 -3.71 -40.23
CA ILE A 178 6.27 -3.92 -40.40
C ILE A 178 5.70 -4.76 -39.28
N SER A 179 6.42 -5.79 -38.81
CA SER A 179 6.03 -6.59 -37.63
C SER A 179 5.85 -5.73 -36.39
N ALA A 180 6.78 -4.81 -36.10
CA ALA A 180 6.68 -3.87 -35.01
C ALA A 180 5.45 -2.94 -35.13
N ASN A 181 5.10 -2.52 -36.35
CA ASN A 181 3.90 -1.73 -36.58
C ASN A 181 2.61 -2.55 -36.36
N LEU A 182 2.60 -3.83 -36.78
CA LEU A 182 1.50 -4.76 -36.52
C LEU A 182 1.32 -5.00 -35.02
N GLU A 183 2.38 -5.23 -34.27
CA GLU A 183 2.35 -5.43 -32.82
C GLU A 183 1.71 -4.22 -32.10
N ARG A 184 1.91 -3.01 -32.59
CA ARG A 184 1.31 -1.78 -32.04
C ARG A 184 -0.21 -1.72 -32.20
N THR A 185 -0.80 -2.51 -33.10
CA THR A 185 -2.25 -2.58 -33.32
C THR A 185 -2.95 -3.58 -32.43
N VAL A 186 -2.19 -4.39 -31.65
CA VAL A 186 -2.71 -5.40 -30.75
C VAL A 186 -2.36 -5.03 -29.31
N LEU A 187 -3.36 -4.85 -28.46
CA LEU A 187 -3.16 -4.61 -27.05
C LEU A 187 -3.21 -5.93 -26.28
N VAL A 188 -2.15 -6.23 -25.55
CA VAL A 188 -2.04 -7.45 -24.73
C VAL A 188 -1.87 -7.12 -23.26
N ALA A 189 -2.28 -8.05 -22.39
CA ALA A 189 -2.11 -7.95 -20.95
C ALA A 189 -0.61 -8.04 -20.56
N PRO A 190 -0.04 -7.05 -19.85
CA PRO A 190 1.35 -7.08 -19.41
C PRO A 190 1.59 -8.00 -18.21
N PHE A 191 0.55 -8.30 -17.44
CA PHE A 191 0.57 -9.18 -16.26
C PHE A 191 -0.80 -9.85 -16.07
N ALA A 192 -0.85 -10.86 -15.20
CA ALA A 192 -2.09 -11.50 -14.79
C ALA A 192 -2.90 -10.59 -13.86
N GLY A 193 -4.22 -10.54 -14.04
CA GLY A 193 -5.08 -9.71 -13.21
C GLY A 193 -6.53 -9.72 -13.65
N ILE A 194 -7.30 -8.76 -13.14
CA ILE A 194 -8.72 -8.55 -13.47
C ILE A 194 -8.86 -7.25 -14.25
N ILE A 195 -9.69 -7.27 -15.28
CA ILE A 195 -10.07 -6.07 -16.04
C ILE A 195 -11.07 -5.28 -15.20
N ALA A 196 -10.66 -4.10 -14.74
CA ALA A 196 -11.50 -3.23 -13.93
C ALA A 196 -12.46 -2.41 -14.77
N GLN A 197 -12.01 -1.96 -15.96
CA GLN A 197 -12.80 -1.13 -16.85
C GLN A 197 -12.35 -1.32 -18.28
N VAL A 198 -13.31 -1.32 -19.20
CA VAL A 198 -13.12 -1.27 -20.65
C VAL A 198 -13.77 -0.01 -21.18
N THR A 199 -12.98 0.84 -21.85
CA THR A 199 -13.48 2.06 -22.50
C THR A 199 -13.39 1.87 -23.99
N GLY A 200 -14.51 2.07 -24.69
CA GLY A 200 -14.63 1.85 -26.12
C GLY A 200 -15.38 0.57 -26.48
N GLU A 201 -16.00 0.59 -27.64
CA GLU A 201 -16.81 -0.51 -28.17
C GLU A 201 -16.30 -1.00 -29.51
N LEU A 202 -16.79 -2.16 -29.93
CA LEU A 202 -16.49 -2.73 -31.25
C LEU A 202 -16.92 -1.74 -32.35
N GLY A 203 -16.00 -1.39 -33.25
CA GLY A 203 -16.23 -0.42 -34.31
C GLY A 203 -15.86 1.03 -33.95
N GLU A 204 -15.61 1.33 -32.69
CA GLU A 204 -15.19 2.66 -32.23
C GLU A 204 -13.72 2.92 -32.59
N TYR A 205 -13.38 4.19 -32.77
CA TYR A 205 -12.03 4.64 -33.04
C TYR A 205 -11.31 5.04 -31.75
N VAL A 206 -10.22 4.36 -31.43
CA VAL A 206 -9.35 4.69 -30.27
C VAL A 206 -8.07 5.37 -30.76
N THR A 207 -7.63 6.34 -29.97
CA THR A 207 -6.38 7.06 -30.20
C THR A 207 -5.37 6.73 -29.11
N PRO A 208 -4.06 6.68 -29.42
CA PRO A 208 -3.03 6.66 -28.37
C PRO A 208 -3.16 7.92 -27.53
N SER A 209 -2.84 7.83 -26.23
CA SER A 209 -2.82 8.99 -25.33
C SER A 209 -1.75 9.98 -25.79
N PRO A 210 -2.11 11.17 -26.34
CA PRO A 210 -1.13 12.17 -26.70
C PRO A 210 -0.49 12.75 -25.44
N GLN A 211 0.77 13.21 -25.58
CA GLN A 211 1.45 13.86 -24.47
C GLN A 211 0.67 15.13 -24.03
N GLY A 212 0.35 15.21 -22.73
CA GLY A 212 -0.31 16.38 -22.15
C GLY A 212 -1.84 16.41 -22.24
N ILE A 213 -2.49 15.45 -22.90
CA ILE A 213 -3.95 15.32 -22.95
C ILE A 213 -4.34 14.00 -22.27
N PRO A 214 -4.98 14.03 -21.08
CA PRO A 214 -5.46 12.82 -20.45
C PRO A 214 -6.63 12.23 -21.26
N THR A 215 -6.35 11.21 -22.06
CA THR A 215 -7.40 10.39 -22.71
C THR A 215 -7.76 9.22 -21.81
N PRO A 216 -9.03 8.82 -21.72
CA PRO A 216 -9.41 7.62 -21.00
C PRO A 216 -8.61 6.41 -21.53
N PRO A 217 -8.08 5.56 -20.66
CA PRO A 217 -7.41 4.33 -21.10
C PRO A 217 -8.44 3.40 -21.74
N ALA A 218 -8.03 2.67 -22.77
CA ALA A 218 -8.91 1.69 -23.40
C ALA A 218 -9.25 0.53 -22.43
N ILE A 219 -8.28 0.11 -21.62
CA ILE A 219 -8.46 -0.96 -20.63
C ILE A 219 -7.72 -0.60 -19.35
N ASP A 220 -8.39 -0.77 -18.22
CA ASP A 220 -7.78 -0.64 -16.88
C ASP A 220 -7.61 -2.04 -16.28
N LEU A 221 -6.36 -2.48 -16.11
CA LEU A 221 -6.00 -3.80 -15.60
C LEU A 221 -5.42 -3.69 -14.19
N ILE A 222 -5.94 -4.50 -13.27
CA ILE A 222 -5.59 -4.51 -11.85
C ILE A 222 -5.04 -5.90 -11.48
N ASP A 223 -3.93 -5.91 -10.74
CA ASP A 223 -3.43 -7.12 -10.08
C ASP A 223 -4.10 -7.29 -8.72
N ASP A 224 -5.05 -8.19 -8.62
CA ASP A 224 -5.80 -8.49 -7.40
C ASP A 224 -5.10 -9.49 -6.47
N SER A 225 -3.97 -10.05 -6.88
CA SER A 225 -3.19 -11.00 -6.07
C SER A 225 -2.42 -10.34 -4.93
N CYS A 226 -2.21 -9.03 -5.01
CA CYS A 226 -1.48 -8.24 -4.04
C CYS A 226 -2.19 -6.90 -3.81
N LEU A 227 -2.65 -6.71 -2.57
CA LEU A 227 -3.33 -5.50 -2.14
C LEU A 227 -2.60 -4.86 -0.95
N TYR A 228 -2.67 -3.54 -0.86
CA TYR A 228 -2.16 -2.77 0.27
C TYR A 228 -3.08 -1.58 0.53
N VAL A 229 -2.98 -1.01 1.72
CA VAL A 229 -3.66 0.24 2.06
C VAL A 229 -2.68 1.39 1.97
N SER A 230 -3.07 2.43 1.26
CA SER A 230 -2.37 3.71 1.22
C SER A 230 -3.14 4.68 2.12
N ALA A 231 -2.51 5.12 3.21
CA ALA A 231 -3.14 5.94 4.24
C ALA A 231 -2.33 7.22 4.51
N PRO A 232 -2.98 8.40 4.54
CA PRO A 232 -2.32 9.66 4.85
C PRO A 232 -2.14 9.80 6.37
N MET A 233 -0.89 9.82 6.85
CA MET A 233 -0.52 10.09 8.23
C MET A 233 -0.13 11.55 8.43
N ASP A 234 -0.36 12.10 9.63
CA ASP A 234 0.04 13.46 9.95
C ASP A 234 1.57 13.64 9.86
N GLU A 235 2.03 14.78 9.34
CA GLU A 235 3.46 15.11 9.23
C GLU A 235 4.17 15.07 10.60
N VAL A 236 3.49 15.43 11.68
CA VAL A 236 4.05 15.44 13.05
C VAL A 236 4.26 14.01 13.58
N ASP A 237 3.43 13.07 13.15
CA ASP A 237 3.49 11.68 13.60
C ASP A 237 4.33 10.78 12.66
N ALA A 238 4.46 11.15 11.40
CA ALA A 238 5.22 10.40 10.40
C ALA A 238 6.66 10.03 10.82
N PRO A 239 7.44 10.88 11.53
CA PRO A 239 8.78 10.53 12.00
C PRO A 239 8.83 9.36 13.00
N LYS A 240 7.70 9.02 13.65
CA LYS A 240 7.59 7.91 14.59
C LYS A 240 7.38 6.57 13.87
N ILE A 241 6.99 6.61 12.59
CA ILE A 241 6.68 5.43 11.78
C ILE A 241 7.94 4.93 11.10
N GLN A 242 8.12 3.60 11.10
CA GLN A 242 9.24 2.94 10.44
C GLN A 242 8.72 1.77 9.58
N VAL A 243 9.40 1.54 8.45
CA VAL A 243 9.12 0.36 7.61
C VAL A 243 9.33 -0.91 8.43
N GLY A 244 8.39 -1.82 8.33
CA GLY A 244 8.40 -3.08 9.08
C GLY A 244 7.61 -3.08 10.38
N GLN A 245 7.15 -1.92 10.87
CA GLN A 245 6.29 -1.88 12.05
C GLN A 245 4.95 -2.57 11.80
N PRO A 246 4.41 -3.30 12.80
CA PRO A 246 3.09 -3.89 12.71
C PRO A 246 2.00 -2.81 12.64
N ALA A 247 0.95 -3.11 11.91
CA ALA A 247 -0.22 -2.25 11.80
C ALA A 247 -1.51 -3.05 11.93
N ARG A 248 -2.56 -2.40 12.39
CA ARG A 248 -3.94 -2.88 12.35
C ARG A 248 -4.66 -2.16 11.22
N ILE A 249 -5.33 -2.91 10.37
CA ILE A 249 -6.11 -2.38 9.25
C ILE A 249 -7.57 -2.70 9.51
N THR A 250 -8.43 -1.69 9.47
CA THR A 250 -9.88 -1.85 9.51
C THR A 250 -10.48 -1.30 8.23
N LEU A 251 -11.51 -1.96 7.73
CA LEU A 251 -12.18 -1.61 6.47
C LEU A 251 -13.61 -1.19 6.76
N ASP A 252 -14.05 -0.07 6.22
CA ASP A 252 -15.41 0.41 6.39
C ASP A 252 -16.45 -0.59 5.85
N ALA A 253 -16.09 -1.30 4.78
CA ALA A 253 -16.95 -2.31 4.19
C ALA A 253 -17.06 -3.60 5.03
N ILE A 254 -16.15 -3.83 6.00
CA ILE A 254 -16.06 -5.06 6.81
C ILE A 254 -15.82 -4.67 8.28
N THR A 255 -16.82 -4.07 8.91
CA THR A 255 -16.72 -3.42 10.22
C THR A 255 -16.40 -4.36 11.40
N GLN A 256 -16.58 -5.66 11.25
CA GLN A 256 -16.41 -6.62 12.37
C GLN A 256 -15.04 -7.32 12.37
N LYS A 257 -14.15 -6.99 11.40
CA LYS A 257 -12.86 -7.67 11.26
C LYS A 257 -11.71 -6.66 11.20
N THR A 258 -10.72 -6.89 12.06
CA THR A 258 -9.43 -6.20 12.00
C THR A 258 -8.42 -7.11 11.33
N PHE A 259 -7.71 -6.58 10.36
CA PHE A 259 -6.69 -7.30 9.61
C PHE A 259 -5.31 -6.94 10.16
N ALA A 260 -4.46 -7.95 10.32
CA ALA A 260 -3.07 -7.73 10.61
C ALA A 260 -2.36 -7.17 9.37
N GLY A 261 -1.57 -6.13 9.59
CA GLY A 261 -0.81 -5.47 8.54
C GLY A 261 0.61 -5.13 8.99
N LYS A 262 1.41 -4.66 8.05
CA LYS A 262 2.78 -4.22 8.26
C LYS A 262 3.07 -3.03 7.36
N VAL A 263 3.76 -2.03 7.90
CA VAL A 263 4.23 -0.89 7.10
C VAL A 263 5.24 -1.35 6.06
N ARG A 264 4.89 -1.20 4.78
CA ARG A 264 5.75 -1.60 3.65
C ARG A 264 6.56 -0.43 3.09
N ARG A 265 5.98 0.77 3.08
CA ARG A 265 6.60 1.98 2.51
C ARG A 265 6.09 3.25 3.18
N ILE A 266 6.96 4.22 3.28
CA ILE A 266 6.66 5.59 3.71
C ILE A 266 7.07 6.51 2.55
N ALA A 267 6.19 7.42 2.14
CA ALA A 267 6.51 8.37 1.07
C ALA A 267 7.66 9.30 1.52
N PRO A 268 8.64 9.58 0.64
CA PRO A 268 9.78 10.44 0.97
C PRO A 268 9.46 11.94 0.89
N TYR A 269 8.19 12.31 0.78
CA TYR A 269 7.74 13.69 0.66
C TYR A 269 6.41 13.91 1.38
N VAL A 270 6.16 15.15 1.77
CA VAL A 270 4.91 15.58 2.37
C VAL A 270 3.98 16.09 1.28
N THR A 271 2.73 15.66 1.30
CA THR A 271 1.68 16.12 0.40
C THR A 271 0.81 17.15 1.11
N GLU A 272 0.62 18.30 0.48
CA GLU A 272 -0.32 19.33 0.91
C GLU A 272 -1.52 19.34 -0.02
N ILE A 273 -2.71 19.09 0.51
CA ILE A 273 -3.95 19.14 -0.25
C ILE A 273 -4.72 20.38 0.20
N GLU A 274 -4.83 21.37 -0.69
CA GLU A 274 -5.70 22.57 -0.59
C GLU A 274 -5.73 23.23 0.81
N LYS A 275 -4.58 23.69 1.32
CA LYS A 275 -4.46 24.40 2.61
C LYS A 275 -4.97 23.64 3.85
N GLN A 276 -5.18 22.35 3.73
CA GLN A 276 -5.55 21.46 4.83
C GLN A 276 -4.33 20.68 5.33
N ALA A 277 -4.52 19.73 6.25
CA ALA A 277 -3.46 19.00 6.91
C ALA A 277 -2.35 18.51 5.96
N ARG A 278 -1.10 18.73 6.36
CA ARG A 278 0.10 18.21 5.69
C ARG A 278 0.26 16.75 6.08
N THR A 279 0.35 15.89 5.11
CA THR A 279 0.36 14.44 5.34
C THR A 279 1.50 13.74 4.61
N VAL A 280 1.95 12.63 5.18
CA VAL A 280 2.88 11.67 4.56
C VAL A 280 2.10 10.42 4.24
N GLU A 281 2.18 9.95 2.99
CA GLU A 281 1.53 8.71 2.57
C GLU A 281 2.30 7.51 3.12
N VAL A 282 1.62 6.67 3.90
CA VAL A 282 2.15 5.42 4.45
C VAL A 282 1.39 4.26 3.83
N GLU A 283 2.12 3.28 3.33
CA GLU A 283 1.55 2.06 2.77
C GLU A 283 1.69 0.92 3.74
N ALA A 284 0.58 0.25 4.03
CA ALA A 284 0.53 -0.96 4.85
C ALA A 284 0.07 -2.15 4.00
N GLU A 285 0.85 -3.22 3.98
CA GLU A 285 0.47 -4.48 3.37
C GLU A 285 -0.31 -5.35 4.36
N PHE A 286 -1.21 -6.17 3.86
CA PHE A 286 -1.92 -7.16 4.66
C PHE A 286 -1.02 -8.37 4.95
N ILE A 287 -1.08 -8.88 6.18
CA ILE A 287 -0.44 -10.13 6.59
C ILE A 287 -1.55 -11.19 6.69
N ASP A 288 -1.33 -12.36 6.08
CA ASP A 288 -2.25 -13.51 6.15
C ASP A 288 -3.71 -13.17 5.77
N LEU A 289 -3.87 -12.54 4.60
CA LEU A 289 -5.19 -12.25 4.07
C LEU A 289 -5.93 -13.57 3.79
N ASP A 290 -7.08 -13.76 4.44
CA ASP A 290 -7.94 -14.90 4.18
C ASP A 290 -8.45 -14.86 2.74
N THR A 291 -8.11 -15.86 1.93
CA THR A 291 -8.48 -15.95 0.50
C THR A 291 -9.98 -15.99 0.24
N ASN A 292 -10.80 -16.26 1.28
CA ASN A 292 -12.25 -16.25 1.18
C ASN A 292 -12.85 -14.84 1.26
N ILE A 293 -12.06 -13.82 1.61
CA ILE A 293 -12.53 -12.43 1.71
C ILE A 293 -12.21 -11.71 0.41
N MET A 294 -13.25 -11.35 -0.33
CA MET A 294 -13.12 -10.53 -1.52
C MET A 294 -12.89 -9.06 -1.09
N LEU A 295 -11.65 -8.60 -1.17
CA LEU A 295 -11.32 -7.18 -1.00
C LEU A 295 -11.34 -6.49 -2.36
N LEU A 296 -12.11 -5.41 -2.46
CA LEU A 296 -12.13 -4.59 -3.67
C LEU A 296 -11.15 -3.42 -3.57
N VAL A 297 -10.45 -3.19 -4.67
CA VAL A 297 -9.64 -1.98 -4.85
C VAL A 297 -10.56 -0.75 -4.75
N GLY A 298 -10.13 0.24 -3.96
CA GLY A 298 -10.93 1.44 -3.71
C GLY A 298 -11.71 1.43 -2.39
N TYR A 299 -11.75 0.32 -1.64
CA TYR A 299 -12.34 0.33 -0.30
C TYR A 299 -11.63 1.32 0.61
N SER A 300 -12.42 2.03 1.44
CA SER A 300 -11.91 2.86 2.52
C SER A 300 -11.36 2.00 3.64
N ALA A 301 -10.24 2.42 4.20
CA ALA A 301 -9.55 1.70 5.26
C ALA A 301 -8.90 2.64 6.25
N ASP A 302 -8.93 2.28 7.53
CA ASP A 302 -8.12 2.92 8.55
C ASP A 302 -6.91 2.04 8.89
N VAL A 303 -5.77 2.70 9.06
CA VAL A 303 -4.50 2.07 9.41
C VAL A 303 -4.00 2.61 10.72
N GLU A 304 -3.88 1.76 11.71
CA GLU A 304 -3.29 2.05 13.00
C GLU A 304 -1.91 1.40 13.09
N VAL A 305 -0.84 2.21 12.99
CA VAL A 305 0.54 1.73 13.08
C VAL A 305 0.96 1.65 14.54
N ILE A 306 1.44 0.51 14.99
CA ILE A 306 1.97 0.28 16.34
C ILE A 306 3.43 0.70 16.35
N THR A 307 3.70 1.88 16.93
CA THR A 307 5.06 2.46 16.95
C THR A 307 5.90 1.91 18.11
N GLN A 308 5.26 1.66 19.25
CA GLN A 308 5.89 1.06 20.43
C GLN A 308 4.91 0.14 21.12
N ARG A 309 5.40 -0.93 21.75
CA ARG A 309 4.59 -1.89 22.49
C ARG A 309 5.38 -2.36 23.73
N HIS A 310 4.78 -2.16 24.89
CA HIS A 310 5.29 -2.68 26.15
C HIS A 310 4.37 -3.78 26.67
N GLU A 311 4.92 -4.93 26.97
CA GLU A 311 4.18 -6.11 27.47
C GLU A 311 4.32 -6.27 28.98
N ALA A 312 3.26 -6.77 29.62
CA ALA A 312 3.24 -7.07 31.05
C ALA A 312 3.60 -5.89 31.98
N VAL A 313 3.34 -4.64 31.53
CA VAL A 313 3.55 -3.42 32.35
C VAL A 313 2.33 -3.10 33.20
N LEU A 314 2.54 -2.44 34.34
CA LEU A 314 1.43 -1.90 35.14
C LEU A 314 0.72 -0.82 34.33
N ARG A 315 -0.60 -0.92 34.22
CA ARG A 315 -1.43 0.01 33.45
C ARG A 315 -2.72 0.37 34.15
N ILE A 316 -3.19 1.57 33.87
CA ILE A 316 -4.51 2.07 34.28
C ILE A 316 -5.21 2.69 33.06
N PRO A 317 -6.55 2.79 33.09
CA PRO A 317 -7.27 3.54 32.06
C PRO A 317 -6.79 5.00 32.01
N THR A 318 -6.48 5.51 30.82
CA THR A 318 -5.92 6.86 30.64
C THR A 318 -6.85 7.95 31.20
N ARG A 319 -8.16 7.75 31.14
CA ARG A 319 -9.20 8.69 31.63
C ARG A 319 -9.17 8.95 33.14
N VAL A 320 -8.51 8.10 33.94
CA VAL A 320 -8.44 8.29 35.41
C VAL A 320 -7.31 9.23 35.84
N ILE A 321 -6.44 9.60 34.91
CA ILE A 321 -5.29 10.47 35.18
C ILE A 321 -5.75 11.93 35.14
N ARG A 322 -5.59 12.62 36.27
CA ARG A 322 -5.90 14.04 36.43
C ARG A 322 -4.71 14.93 36.00
N GLN A 323 -4.97 16.24 35.88
CA GLN A 323 -3.93 17.22 35.58
C GLN A 323 -2.74 17.12 36.55
N GLY A 324 -1.52 17.16 36.00
CA GLY A 324 -0.29 17.02 36.78
C GLY A 324 0.11 15.57 37.10
N ASN A 325 -0.37 14.60 36.30
CA ASN A 325 -0.12 13.16 36.46
C ASN A 325 -0.48 12.64 37.86
N LYS A 326 -1.68 12.96 38.30
CA LYS A 326 -2.21 12.53 39.60
C LYS A 326 -3.40 11.60 39.41
N VAL A 327 -3.61 10.73 40.39
CA VAL A 327 -4.72 9.79 40.43
C VAL A 327 -5.27 9.70 41.84
N LEU A 328 -6.57 9.41 41.98
CA LEU A 328 -7.17 9.10 43.25
C LEU A 328 -7.18 7.58 43.46
N VAL A 329 -6.51 7.13 44.52
CA VAL A 329 -6.35 5.72 44.89
C VAL A 329 -7.16 5.46 46.17
N VAL A 330 -7.74 4.30 46.28
CA VAL A 330 -8.43 3.87 47.52
C VAL A 330 -7.37 3.49 48.56
N GLY A 331 -7.32 4.25 49.65
CA GLY A 331 -6.46 3.96 50.82
C GLY A 331 -7.06 2.87 51.73
N THR A 332 -6.36 2.57 52.85
CA THR A 332 -6.71 1.50 53.79
C THR A 332 -8.05 1.68 54.47
N ASP A 333 -8.55 2.93 54.64
CA ASP A 333 -9.79 3.26 55.32
C ASP A 333 -10.97 3.53 54.37
N ASN A 334 -10.92 3.07 53.13
CA ASN A 334 -11.84 3.39 52.05
C ASN A 334 -11.96 4.91 51.81
N ARG A 335 -10.86 5.65 52.04
CA ARG A 335 -10.74 7.06 51.72
C ARG A 335 -9.85 7.20 50.49
N LEU A 336 -10.20 8.17 49.64
CA LEU A 336 -9.41 8.47 48.46
C LEU A 336 -8.17 9.26 48.82
N GLU A 337 -7.03 8.80 48.35
CA GLU A 337 -5.75 9.44 48.47
C GLU A 337 -5.27 9.91 47.10
N GLU A 338 -4.80 11.17 47.00
CA GLU A 338 -4.17 11.67 45.78
C GLU A 338 -2.73 11.20 45.73
N ARG A 339 -2.35 10.45 44.69
CA ARG A 339 -1.00 10.01 44.43
C ARG A 339 -0.49 10.58 43.11
N LYS A 340 0.76 11.05 43.12
CA LYS A 340 1.45 11.50 41.93
C LYS A 340 2.08 10.29 41.23
N LEU A 341 1.94 10.23 39.90
CA LEU A 341 2.43 9.15 39.07
C LEU A 341 3.62 9.57 38.24
N ILE A 342 4.52 8.62 37.96
CA ILE A 342 5.46 8.67 36.84
C ILE A 342 4.90 7.71 35.80
N THR A 343 4.48 8.29 34.65
CA THR A 343 3.85 7.56 33.55
C THR A 343 4.87 7.25 32.47
N GLY A 344 4.73 6.11 31.81
CA GLY A 344 5.48 5.70 30.64
C GLY A 344 4.67 5.86 29.36
N LEU A 345 4.58 4.77 28.58
CA LEU A 345 3.83 4.73 27.33
C LEU A 345 2.32 4.92 27.59
N ALA A 346 1.68 5.70 26.73
CA ALA A 346 0.25 6.00 26.89
C ALA A 346 -0.47 5.99 25.53
N ASN A 347 -1.74 5.57 25.56
CA ASN A 347 -2.68 5.72 24.47
C ASN A 347 -4.06 6.20 25.00
N TRP A 348 -5.06 6.25 24.14
CA TRP A 348 -6.41 6.70 24.51
C TRP A 348 -7.11 5.79 25.55
N VAL A 349 -6.70 4.52 25.65
CA VAL A 349 -7.34 3.53 26.52
C VAL A 349 -6.56 3.33 27.81
N TYR A 350 -5.25 3.13 27.71
CA TYR A 350 -4.37 2.80 28.84
C TYR A 350 -3.11 3.63 28.88
N THR A 351 -2.64 3.92 30.10
CA THR A 351 -1.35 4.53 30.38
C THR A 351 -0.51 3.59 31.25
N GLU A 352 0.73 3.39 30.86
CA GLU A 352 1.75 2.65 31.63
C GLU A 352 2.15 3.46 32.88
N ILE A 353 2.27 2.75 34.00
CA ILE A 353 2.71 3.31 35.26
C ILE A 353 4.10 2.78 35.60
N LEU A 354 5.06 3.70 35.67
CA LEU A 354 6.44 3.41 36.06
C LEU A 354 6.60 3.44 37.59
N GLU A 355 5.99 4.49 38.23
CA GLU A 355 6.04 4.65 39.69
C GLU A 355 4.74 5.25 40.22
N GLY A 356 4.41 4.96 41.48
CA GLY A 356 3.29 5.56 42.22
C GLY A 356 2.13 4.62 42.51
N LEU A 357 2.04 3.47 41.82
CA LEU A 357 1.02 2.44 42.06
C LEU A 357 1.63 1.05 42.08
N SER A 358 0.91 0.15 42.78
CA SER A 358 1.21 -1.28 42.85
C SER A 358 0.11 -2.10 42.17
N GLU A 359 0.45 -3.31 41.74
CA GLU A 359 -0.55 -4.23 41.19
C GLU A 359 -1.62 -4.54 42.22
N GLY A 360 -2.89 -4.41 41.84
CA GLY A 360 -4.05 -4.60 42.73
C GLY A 360 -4.56 -3.31 43.35
N ASP A 361 -3.84 -2.18 43.32
CA ASP A 361 -4.38 -0.89 43.78
C ASP A 361 -5.67 -0.57 43.00
N GLN A 362 -6.62 0.08 43.69
CA GLN A 362 -7.87 0.49 43.07
C GLN A 362 -7.85 1.99 42.83
N VAL A 363 -8.12 2.42 41.63
CA VAL A 363 -8.16 3.82 41.22
C VAL A 363 -9.57 4.25 40.83
N LEU A 364 -9.92 5.48 41.13
CA LEU A 364 -11.25 6.05 40.82
C LEU A 364 -11.43 6.17 39.31
N LEU A 365 -12.49 5.56 38.76
CA LEU A 365 -12.74 5.51 37.31
C LEU A 365 -13.41 6.79 36.79
N GLU A 366 -14.27 7.43 37.56
CA GLU A 366 -14.92 8.69 37.21
C GLU A 366 -14.35 9.82 38.07
N ALA A 367 -13.68 10.75 37.42
CA ALA A 367 -12.96 11.81 38.12
C ALA A 367 -13.37 13.23 37.73
N ASP A 368 -14.39 13.44 36.90
CA ASP A 368 -14.50 14.71 36.15
C ASP A 368 -15.57 15.69 36.66
N ASP A 369 -16.46 15.34 37.57
CA ASP A 369 -17.46 16.27 38.04
C ASP A 369 -17.07 17.11 39.29
N GLY A 370 -15.80 17.01 39.71
CA GLY A 370 -15.26 17.85 40.79
C GLY A 370 -15.86 17.58 42.17
N THR A 371 -16.81 16.67 42.28
CA THR A 371 -17.50 16.34 43.54
C THR A 371 -16.69 15.42 44.43
N VAL A 372 -15.82 14.60 43.86
CA VAL A 372 -14.98 13.62 44.58
C VAL A 372 -13.55 14.12 44.70
N THR A 373 -13.12 14.37 45.95
CA THR A 373 -11.77 14.88 46.26
C THR A 373 -10.99 13.91 47.16
N ALA A 374 -9.70 14.18 47.32
CA ALA A 374 -8.91 13.45 48.31
C ALA A 374 -9.50 13.59 49.72
N GLY A 375 -9.55 12.49 50.46
CA GLY A 375 -10.16 12.42 51.78
C GLY A 375 -11.63 11.96 51.82
N THR A 376 -12.33 11.95 50.69
CA THR A 376 -13.71 11.47 50.59
C THR A 376 -13.77 9.98 50.89
N ARG A 377 -14.74 9.55 51.74
CA ARG A 377 -14.99 8.15 52.02
C ARG A 377 -15.93 7.56 50.97
N ILE A 378 -15.56 6.44 50.39
CA ILE A 378 -16.26 5.84 49.24
C ILE A 378 -16.82 4.45 49.53
N ILE A 379 -17.85 4.08 48.76
CA ILE A 379 -18.33 2.71 48.61
C ILE A 379 -18.08 2.29 47.16
N ALA A 380 -17.37 1.17 46.98
CA ALA A 380 -17.12 0.61 45.63
C ALA A 380 -18.45 0.12 45.04
N LYS A 381 -18.83 0.68 43.90
CA LYS A 381 -19.91 0.16 43.06
C LYS A 381 -19.37 -1.04 42.25
N PRO A 382 -20.03 -2.22 42.31
CA PRO A 382 -19.60 -3.33 41.49
C PRO A 382 -19.69 -2.93 39.98
N LEU A 383 -18.58 -3.08 39.23
CA LEU A 383 -18.60 -2.93 37.78
C LEU A 383 -19.68 -3.83 37.19
N GLN A 384 -20.70 -3.25 36.57
CA GLN A 384 -21.62 -4.02 35.73
C GLN A 384 -20.82 -4.55 34.51
N PRO A 385 -20.95 -5.85 34.18
CA PRO A 385 -20.20 -6.52 33.13
C PRO A 385 -20.49 -5.97 31.73
#